data_5fe326dd03ea7da1f5707466c0b96014
#
_entry.id   5fe326dd03ea7da1f5707466c0b96014
#
_cell.length_a   1.000
_cell.length_b   1.000
_cell.length_c   1.000
_cell.angle_alpha   90.00
_cell.angle_beta   90.00
_cell.angle_gamma   90.00
#
_symmetry.space_group_name_H-M   'P 1'
#
loop_
_entity.id
_entity.type
_entity.pdbx_description
1 polymer ?
#
loop_
_entity_poly.entity_id
_entity_poly.type
_entity_poly.pdbx_seq_one_letter_code
_entity_poly.pdbx_strand_id
1 'polypeptide(L)'
;MKKLTTGKIWQFAAGQFGWAMLSGIISNWLVYFYQPDKTAISQGQTVFIPQGLVIFGIFTIIGGITAFGRIFDAFTDPMIASLSDRCTSKNGRRIPFLKWASLPLALSTVLVFWSPVNKNSWINGVFLLIMILAYYLSITAYCTPYNALIPELGHTQQERLNISTVISFTFIAGTAVAYLAPTIWGMFIPAFGRVGAIRMTFTLMAAIAFICMLVPVFCIREKDYVDTVPAKESAFGSLAATFKNGEFRKFVASDIFYWIALTMFQTGLPFFVTSLLKLPETMTTLYFVGMTALSLVFYIPVNKLTPKLGKKKMILFAFAVFSLAYFYTGFMGKMSFIPASVQGLILTVVAALPMAIFGILPQAVVADISQSDSITSGSNREGMFYAARTFAFKLGQSISMLIFTAVSTIGAAEGTGYRVAAFGAAVFCCIGGIILVFYNEKKINGIINRHQ
;
A
#
# COMPACT_ATOMS: atom_id res chain seq x y z
N MET A 1 20.31 -9.75 -26.54
CA MET A 1 19.53 -10.01 -25.32
C MET A 1 18.37 -10.92 -25.60
N LYS A 2 18.07 -11.88 -24.73
CA LYS A 2 16.92 -12.77 -24.88
C LYS A 2 15.64 -12.03 -24.52
N LYS A 3 14.53 -12.32 -25.23
CA LYS A 3 13.19 -11.85 -24.85
C LYS A 3 12.61 -12.75 -23.79
N LEU A 4 11.89 -12.15 -22.80
CA LEU A 4 11.11 -12.93 -21.84
C LEU A 4 9.93 -13.61 -22.54
N THR A 5 9.84 -14.93 -22.38
CA THR A 5 8.65 -15.68 -22.79
C THR A 5 7.50 -15.40 -21.81
N THR A 6 6.25 -15.60 -22.26
CA THR A 6 5.06 -15.43 -21.40
C THR A 6 5.16 -16.23 -20.10
N GLY A 7 5.67 -17.47 -20.16
CA GLY A 7 5.89 -18.30 -18.96
C GLY A 7 6.91 -17.68 -17.99
N LYS A 8 7.97 -17.04 -18.50
CA LYS A 8 8.96 -16.32 -17.67
C LYS A 8 8.38 -15.06 -17.04
N ILE A 9 7.47 -14.36 -17.72
CA ILE A 9 6.76 -13.20 -17.14
C ILE A 9 5.92 -13.64 -15.96
N TRP A 10 5.17 -14.76 -16.05
CA TRP A 10 4.40 -15.29 -14.93
C TRP A 10 5.30 -15.79 -13.77
N GLN A 11 6.44 -16.40 -14.08
CA GLN A 11 7.45 -16.79 -13.07
C GLN A 11 8.02 -15.56 -12.36
N PHE A 12 8.27 -14.47 -13.07
CA PHE A 12 8.69 -13.20 -12.47
C PHE A 12 7.57 -12.62 -11.60
N ALA A 13 6.35 -12.58 -12.10
CA ALA A 13 5.19 -12.04 -11.40
C ALA A 13 4.77 -12.84 -10.15
N ALA A 14 5.18 -14.11 -10.01
CA ALA A 14 5.00 -14.86 -8.77
C ALA A 14 5.66 -14.18 -7.57
N GLY A 15 6.82 -13.52 -7.77
CA GLY A 15 7.46 -12.70 -6.74
C GLY A 15 6.59 -11.54 -6.27
N GLN A 16 5.90 -10.89 -7.21
CA GLN A 16 4.94 -9.82 -6.94
C GLN A 16 3.78 -10.31 -6.06
N PHE A 17 3.19 -11.45 -6.41
CA PHE A 17 2.13 -12.08 -5.61
C PHE A 17 2.58 -12.32 -4.17
N GLY A 18 3.78 -12.89 -3.98
CA GLY A 18 4.31 -13.20 -2.65
C GLY A 18 4.46 -11.96 -1.77
N TRP A 19 5.19 -10.95 -2.23
CA TRP A 19 5.41 -9.78 -1.40
C TRP A 19 4.15 -8.90 -1.25
N ALA A 20 3.25 -8.87 -2.24
CA ALA A 20 1.98 -8.17 -2.13
C ALA A 20 1.09 -8.78 -1.05
N MET A 21 1.06 -10.12 -0.93
CA MET A 21 0.35 -10.82 0.12
C MET A 21 0.92 -10.46 1.51
N LEU A 22 2.25 -10.49 1.69
CA LEU A 22 2.88 -10.12 2.97
C LEU A 22 2.63 -8.65 3.34
N SER A 23 2.71 -7.75 2.36
CA SER A 23 2.39 -6.33 2.54
C SER A 23 0.93 -6.14 2.94
N GLY A 24 0.02 -6.88 2.32
CA GLY A 24 -1.40 -6.87 2.66
C GLY A 24 -1.69 -7.35 4.09
N ILE A 25 -0.99 -8.40 4.56
CA ILE A 25 -1.11 -8.88 5.95
C ILE A 25 -0.77 -7.75 6.93
N ILE A 26 0.37 -7.10 6.76
CA ILE A 26 0.80 -6.02 7.67
C ILE A 26 -0.11 -4.79 7.58
N SER A 27 -0.43 -4.35 6.36
CA SER A 27 -1.22 -3.13 6.17
C SER A 27 -2.65 -3.23 6.72
N ASN A 28 -3.27 -4.41 6.63
CA ASN A 28 -4.68 -4.58 6.96
C ASN A 28 -4.90 -5.12 8.38
N TRP A 29 -4.00 -5.99 8.87
CA TRP A 29 -4.27 -6.76 10.08
C TRP A 29 -3.38 -6.40 11.27
N LEU A 30 -2.28 -5.64 11.08
CA LEU A 30 -1.37 -5.29 12.17
C LEU A 30 -2.08 -4.49 13.27
N VAL A 31 -2.75 -3.40 12.90
CA VAL A 31 -3.47 -2.56 13.87
C VAL A 31 -4.64 -3.33 14.48
N TYR A 32 -5.37 -4.10 13.66
CA TYR A 32 -6.48 -4.92 14.13
C TYR A 32 -6.06 -5.97 15.16
N PHE A 33 -4.85 -6.55 15.01
CA PHE A 33 -4.32 -7.54 15.95
C PHE A 33 -3.84 -6.91 17.27
N TYR A 34 -3.16 -5.77 17.22
CA TYR A 34 -2.55 -5.13 18.39
C TYR A 34 -3.43 -4.11 19.12
N GLN A 35 -4.41 -3.55 18.41
CA GLN A 35 -5.43 -2.65 18.97
C GLN A 35 -6.84 -3.22 18.68
N PRO A 36 -7.14 -4.41 19.28
CA PRO A 36 -8.40 -5.08 19.00
C PRO A 36 -9.60 -4.28 19.52
N ASP A 37 -10.70 -4.34 18.80
CA ASP A 37 -11.97 -3.82 19.25
C ASP A 37 -12.62 -4.72 20.32
N LYS A 38 -13.71 -4.26 20.94
CA LYS A 38 -14.43 -5.06 21.96
C LYS A 38 -14.92 -6.38 21.39
N THR A 39 -15.31 -6.44 20.13
CA THR A 39 -15.79 -7.66 19.49
C THR A 39 -14.68 -8.69 19.40
N ALA A 40 -13.49 -8.29 18.96
CA ALA A 40 -12.33 -9.17 18.90
C ALA A 40 -11.89 -9.67 20.29
N ILE A 41 -11.92 -8.78 21.30
CA ILE A 41 -11.60 -9.15 22.71
C ILE A 41 -12.62 -10.18 23.24
N SER A 42 -13.91 -9.99 23.02
CA SER A 42 -14.95 -10.94 23.45
C SER A 42 -14.80 -12.32 22.77
N GLN A 43 -14.17 -12.36 21.60
CA GLN A 43 -13.86 -13.58 20.85
C GLN A 43 -12.49 -14.20 21.24
N GLY A 44 -11.84 -13.73 22.30
CA GLY A 44 -10.59 -14.29 22.82
C GLY A 44 -9.32 -13.66 22.26
N GLN A 45 -9.39 -12.47 21.62
CA GLN A 45 -8.18 -11.73 21.24
C GLN A 45 -7.50 -11.16 22.49
N THR A 46 -6.23 -11.51 22.67
CA THR A 46 -5.40 -11.00 23.76
C THR A 46 -4.89 -9.59 23.44
N VAL A 47 -4.91 -8.71 24.42
CA VAL A 47 -4.27 -7.39 24.36
C VAL A 47 -2.79 -7.56 24.72
N PHE A 48 -1.89 -7.40 23.77
CA PHE A 48 -0.45 -7.66 23.94
C PHE A 48 0.37 -6.44 24.35
N ILE A 49 -0.04 -5.25 23.93
CA ILE A 49 0.65 -3.98 24.20
C ILE A 49 -0.26 -3.02 24.95
N PRO A 50 0.28 -2.08 25.75
CA PRO A 50 -0.54 -1.06 26.41
C PRO A 50 -1.39 -0.30 25.41
N GLN A 51 -2.68 -0.13 25.73
CA GLN A 51 -3.66 0.56 24.90
C GLN A 51 -3.80 2.02 25.32
N GLY A 52 -4.43 2.83 24.47
CA GLY A 52 -4.70 4.23 24.72
C GLY A 52 -3.56 5.16 24.28
N LEU A 53 -3.69 6.43 24.65
CA LEU A 53 -2.76 7.50 24.25
C LEU A 53 -1.57 7.57 25.18
N VAL A 54 -0.62 6.66 25.03
CA VAL A 54 0.51 6.46 25.95
C VAL A 54 1.73 7.31 25.57
N ILE A 55 1.94 7.57 24.28
CA ILE A 55 3.08 8.36 23.80
C ILE A 55 2.69 9.85 23.85
N PHE A 56 3.30 10.59 24.77
CA PHE A 56 3.05 12.03 25.02
C PHE A 56 1.57 12.39 25.29
N GLY A 57 0.73 11.41 25.66
CA GLY A 57 -0.71 11.61 25.84
C GLY A 57 -1.49 11.88 24.54
N ILE A 58 -0.86 11.67 23.38
CA ILE A 58 -1.45 12.01 22.06
C ILE A 58 -1.50 10.79 21.15
N PHE A 59 -0.50 9.90 21.19
CA PHE A 59 -0.38 8.77 20.26
C PHE A 59 -0.41 7.43 20.97
N THR A 60 -0.90 6.42 20.25
CA THR A 60 -0.86 5.02 20.70
C THR A 60 0.52 4.41 20.40
N ILE A 61 0.88 3.35 21.14
CA ILE A 61 2.12 2.61 20.89
C ILE A 61 2.13 2.03 19.49
N ILE A 62 1.03 1.41 19.06
CA ILE A 62 0.94 0.81 17.71
C ILE A 62 1.04 1.89 16.63
N GLY A 63 0.42 3.05 16.82
CA GLY A 63 0.53 4.19 15.90
C GLY A 63 1.96 4.69 15.78
N GLY A 64 2.66 4.87 16.91
CA GLY A 64 4.06 5.28 16.94
C GLY A 64 4.98 4.28 16.22
N ILE A 65 4.83 2.98 16.52
CA ILE A 65 5.63 1.91 15.91
C ILE A 65 5.40 1.84 14.39
N THR A 66 4.14 1.85 13.95
CA THR A 66 3.81 1.77 12.52
C THR A 66 4.24 3.01 11.75
N ALA A 67 4.06 4.20 12.34
CA ALA A 67 4.50 5.45 11.74
C ALA A 67 6.03 5.52 11.61
N PHE A 68 6.75 5.16 12.68
CA PHE A 68 8.21 5.13 12.65
C PHE A 68 8.73 4.11 11.63
N GLY A 69 8.11 2.92 11.55
CA GLY A 69 8.43 1.92 10.55
C GLY A 69 8.26 2.43 9.11
N ARG A 70 7.20 3.16 8.82
CA ARG A 70 6.96 3.78 7.49
C ARG A 70 7.97 4.88 7.16
N ILE A 71 8.35 5.69 8.15
CA ILE A 71 9.41 6.69 7.97
C ILE A 71 10.74 5.99 7.68
N PHE A 72 11.08 4.95 8.45
CA PHE A 72 12.28 4.15 8.23
C PHE A 72 12.31 3.53 6.82
N ASP A 73 11.18 2.97 6.37
CA ASP A 73 11.00 2.44 5.01
C ASP A 73 11.26 3.51 3.93
N ALA A 74 10.75 4.72 4.11
CA ALA A 74 10.96 5.82 3.16
C ALA A 74 12.46 6.21 3.02
N PHE A 75 13.23 6.12 4.10
CA PHE A 75 14.67 6.39 4.05
C PHE A 75 15.50 5.21 3.52
N THR A 76 15.09 3.98 3.78
CA THR A 76 15.80 2.79 3.31
C THR A 76 15.65 2.54 1.81
N ASP A 77 14.57 3.00 1.17
CA ASP A 77 14.34 2.86 -0.26
C ASP A 77 15.51 3.37 -1.12
N PRO A 78 15.93 4.65 -1.02
CA PRO A 78 17.04 5.14 -1.83
C PRO A 78 18.39 4.50 -1.46
N MET A 79 18.56 4.06 -0.21
CA MET A 79 19.77 3.35 0.21
C MET A 79 19.88 1.99 -0.48
N ILE A 80 18.80 1.20 -0.44
CA ILE A 80 18.76 -0.13 -1.08
C ILE A 80 18.84 0.00 -2.60
N ALA A 81 18.17 0.99 -3.20
CA ALA A 81 18.28 1.28 -4.63
C ALA A 81 19.76 1.49 -5.02
N SER A 82 20.45 2.38 -4.31
CA SER A 82 21.87 2.66 -4.56
C SER A 82 22.76 1.43 -4.35
N LEU A 83 22.53 0.64 -3.30
CA LEU A 83 23.29 -0.58 -3.04
C LEU A 83 23.08 -1.62 -4.14
N SER A 84 21.85 -1.80 -4.59
CA SER A 84 21.54 -2.77 -5.65
C SER A 84 22.06 -2.32 -7.02
N ASP A 85 22.10 -1.01 -7.30
CA ASP A 85 22.68 -0.45 -8.53
C ASP A 85 24.19 -0.66 -8.65
N ARG A 86 24.88 -0.68 -7.51
CA ARG A 86 26.35 -0.88 -7.43
C ARG A 86 26.77 -2.33 -7.26
N CYS A 87 25.83 -3.26 -7.14
CA CYS A 87 26.14 -4.66 -6.91
C CYS A 87 26.81 -5.30 -8.15
N THR A 88 27.93 -5.99 -7.95
CA THR A 88 28.74 -6.63 -9.02
C THR A 88 28.70 -8.15 -8.95
N SER A 89 27.64 -8.74 -8.42
CA SER A 89 27.50 -10.19 -8.23
C SER A 89 27.54 -10.99 -9.54
N LYS A 90 28.06 -12.22 -9.46
CA LYS A 90 28.04 -13.19 -10.56
C LYS A 90 26.61 -13.56 -11.01
N ASN A 91 25.60 -13.42 -10.16
CA ASN A 91 24.19 -13.77 -10.44
C ASN A 91 23.35 -12.58 -10.94
N GLY A 92 23.96 -11.43 -11.22
CA GLY A 92 23.26 -10.19 -11.57
C GLY A 92 23.30 -9.15 -10.44
N ARG A 93 22.74 -7.96 -10.66
CA ARG A 93 22.70 -6.86 -9.69
C ARG A 93 21.55 -6.99 -8.71
N ARG A 94 20.38 -7.39 -9.19
CA ARG A 94 19.11 -7.35 -8.48
C ARG A 94 18.73 -8.69 -7.83
N ILE A 95 18.94 -9.79 -8.55
CA ILE A 95 18.57 -11.14 -8.08
C ILE A 95 19.18 -11.53 -6.74
N PRO A 96 20.45 -11.17 -6.40
CA PRO A 96 20.99 -11.46 -5.08
C PRO A 96 20.20 -10.83 -3.94
N PHE A 97 19.70 -9.59 -4.12
CA PHE A 97 18.85 -8.92 -3.13
C PHE A 97 17.54 -9.66 -2.92
N LEU A 98 16.86 -10.06 -4.00
CA LEU A 98 15.64 -10.84 -3.94
C LEU A 98 15.87 -12.14 -3.15
N LYS A 99 16.97 -12.84 -3.44
CA LYS A 99 17.33 -14.09 -2.78
C LYS A 99 17.50 -13.91 -1.27
N TRP A 100 18.32 -12.93 -0.87
CA TRP A 100 18.63 -12.71 0.55
C TRP A 100 17.49 -12.09 1.34
N ALA A 101 16.67 -11.25 0.70
CA ALA A 101 15.54 -10.58 1.37
C ALA A 101 14.31 -11.47 1.55
N SER A 102 14.10 -12.51 0.71
CA SER A 102 12.89 -13.34 0.73
C SER A 102 12.64 -14.00 2.09
N LEU A 103 13.65 -14.64 2.67
CA LEU A 103 13.49 -15.32 3.96
C LEU A 103 13.30 -14.33 5.13
N PRO A 104 14.14 -13.29 5.31
CA PRO A 104 13.90 -12.29 6.34
C PRO A 104 12.53 -11.61 6.23
N LEU A 105 12.04 -11.34 5.01
CA LEU A 105 10.72 -10.74 4.80
C LEU A 105 9.60 -11.67 5.28
N ALA A 106 9.63 -12.95 4.90
CA ALA A 106 8.64 -13.91 5.34
C ALA A 106 8.69 -14.13 6.86
N LEU A 107 9.88 -14.29 7.43
CA LEU A 107 10.07 -14.49 8.87
C LEU A 107 9.64 -13.27 9.69
N SER A 108 10.05 -12.07 9.30
CA SER A 108 9.67 -10.85 10.02
C SER A 108 8.16 -10.61 9.96
N THR A 109 7.50 -10.92 8.83
CA THR A 109 6.04 -10.86 8.73
C THR A 109 5.35 -11.76 9.76
N VAL A 110 5.84 -12.99 9.94
CA VAL A 110 5.30 -13.90 10.96
C VAL A 110 5.61 -13.39 12.36
N LEU A 111 6.87 -13.03 12.63
CA LEU A 111 7.34 -12.62 13.96
C LEU A 111 6.68 -11.32 14.43
N VAL A 112 6.25 -10.44 13.54
CA VAL A 112 5.45 -9.25 13.89
C VAL A 112 4.19 -9.62 14.68
N PHE A 113 3.57 -10.78 14.45
CA PHE A 113 2.38 -11.24 15.17
C PHE A 113 2.71 -12.17 16.35
N TRP A 114 3.99 -12.44 16.60
CA TRP A 114 4.46 -13.20 17.75
C TRP A 114 4.89 -12.25 18.88
N SER A 115 4.21 -12.33 20.00
CA SER A 115 4.54 -11.56 21.18
C SER A 115 5.30 -12.45 22.16
N PRO A 116 6.50 -12.06 22.64
CA PRO A 116 7.29 -12.86 23.58
C PRO A 116 6.55 -13.15 24.88
N VAL A 117 5.67 -12.24 25.29
CA VAL A 117 4.90 -12.35 26.53
C VAL A 117 3.41 -12.44 26.18
N ASN A 118 2.72 -13.49 26.66
CA ASN A 118 1.30 -13.74 26.40
C ASN A 118 0.35 -12.89 27.29
N LYS A 119 0.74 -11.67 27.59
CA LYS A 119 -0.07 -10.66 28.30
C LYS A 119 0.32 -9.27 27.90
N ASN A 120 -0.44 -8.27 28.31
CA ASN A 120 -0.11 -6.87 28.10
C ASN A 120 1.26 -6.53 28.72
N SER A 121 2.21 -6.11 27.87
CA SER A 121 3.57 -5.78 28.28
C SER A 121 4.27 -4.82 27.31
N TRP A 122 5.09 -3.91 27.85
CA TRP A 122 5.99 -3.05 27.07
C TRP A 122 7.05 -3.83 26.28
N ILE A 123 7.44 -5.03 26.78
CA ILE A 123 8.38 -5.92 26.09
C ILE A 123 7.84 -6.30 24.72
N ASN A 124 6.53 -6.56 24.61
CA ASN A 124 5.89 -6.85 23.33
C ASN A 124 5.94 -5.65 22.37
N GLY A 125 5.83 -4.43 22.91
CA GLY A 125 5.95 -3.20 22.09
C GLY A 125 7.37 -3.02 21.53
N VAL A 126 8.41 -3.23 22.35
CA VAL A 126 9.80 -3.17 21.89
C VAL A 126 10.10 -4.27 20.86
N PHE A 127 9.65 -5.49 21.13
CA PHE A 127 9.81 -6.60 20.18
C PHE A 127 9.11 -6.30 18.85
N LEU A 128 7.89 -5.79 18.90
CA LEU A 128 7.13 -5.39 17.73
C LEU A 128 7.87 -4.30 16.93
N LEU A 129 8.43 -3.29 17.60
CA LEU A 129 9.21 -2.25 16.92
C LEU A 129 10.40 -2.87 16.17
N ILE A 130 11.17 -3.76 16.79
CA ILE A 130 12.30 -4.42 16.14
C ILE A 130 11.84 -5.23 14.92
N MET A 131 10.77 -6.00 15.07
CA MET A 131 10.24 -6.85 13.99
C MET A 131 9.65 -6.03 12.84
N ILE A 132 9.00 -4.90 13.11
CA ILE A 132 8.49 -3.99 12.09
C ILE A 132 9.63 -3.32 11.32
N LEU A 133 10.72 -2.92 11.97
CA LEU A 133 11.89 -2.37 11.29
C LEU A 133 12.57 -3.45 10.42
N ALA A 134 12.70 -4.68 10.93
CA ALA A 134 13.21 -5.81 10.16
C ALA A 134 12.32 -6.11 8.94
N TYR A 135 11.00 -6.06 9.11
CA TYR A 135 10.04 -6.21 8.03
C TYR A 135 10.22 -5.13 6.96
N TYR A 136 10.25 -3.83 7.35
CA TYR A 136 10.37 -2.75 6.38
C TYR A 136 11.72 -2.76 5.66
N LEU A 137 12.81 -3.07 6.35
CA LEU A 137 14.10 -3.25 5.68
C LEU A 137 14.07 -4.39 4.67
N SER A 138 13.46 -5.52 5.05
CA SER A 138 13.39 -6.71 4.20
C SER A 138 12.49 -6.50 2.98
N ILE A 139 11.32 -5.85 3.16
CA ILE A 139 10.41 -5.58 2.04
C ILE A 139 11.05 -4.59 1.06
N THR A 140 11.72 -3.53 1.54
CA THR A 140 12.47 -2.62 0.70
C THR A 140 13.60 -3.34 -0.05
N ALA A 141 14.35 -4.21 0.64
CA ALA A 141 15.43 -4.98 0.04
C ALA A 141 14.95 -5.96 -1.04
N TYR A 142 13.69 -6.40 -0.98
CA TYR A 142 13.07 -7.21 -2.01
C TYR A 142 12.42 -6.35 -3.11
N CYS A 143 11.52 -5.43 -2.73
CA CYS A 143 10.66 -4.70 -3.68
C CYS A 143 11.41 -3.69 -4.54
N THR A 144 12.40 -2.97 -3.99
CA THR A 144 13.11 -1.93 -4.73
C THR A 144 13.92 -2.54 -5.90
N PRO A 145 14.76 -3.59 -5.69
CA PRO A 145 15.42 -4.25 -6.80
C PRO A 145 14.45 -4.99 -7.74
N TYR A 146 13.36 -5.57 -7.21
CA TYR A 146 12.34 -6.24 -8.01
C TYR A 146 11.68 -5.27 -9.01
N ASN A 147 11.26 -4.10 -8.54
CA ASN A 147 10.64 -3.08 -9.39
C ASN A 147 11.62 -2.50 -10.41
N ALA A 148 12.90 -2.38 -10.06
CA ALA A 148 13.94 -1.94 -10.98
C ALA A 148 14.19 -2.95 -12.12
N LEU A 149 13.93 -4.24 -11.92
CA LEU A 149 14.01 -5.26 -12.97
C LEU A 149 12.94 -5.10 -14.05
N ILE A 150 11.79 -4.50 -13.77
CA ILE A 150 10.67 -4.39 -14.72
C ILE A 150 11.09 -3.69 -16.02
N PRO A 151 11.64 -2.45 -15.99
CA PRO A 151 12.12 -1.79 -17.19
C PRO A 151 13.38 -2.44 -17.78
N GLU A 152 14.21 -3.11 -16.96
CA GLU A 152 15.42 -3.78 -17.40
C GLU A 152 15.12 -5.08 -18.17
N LEU A 153 14.07 -5.81 -17.80
CA LEU A 153 13.64 -7.05 -18.45
C LEU A 153 12.79 -6.82 -19.72
N GLY A 154 12.14 -5.66 -19.84
CA GLY A 154 11.35 -5.28 -21.01
C GLY A 154 12.10 -4.32 -21.92
N HIS A 155 12.59 -4.79 -23.09
CA HIS A 155 13.39 -3.98 -24.02
C HIS A 155 12.54 -3.08 -24.89
N THR A 156 11.29 -3.46 -25.16
CA THR A 156 10.33 -2.68 -25.96
C THR A 156 9.18 -2.16 -25.07
N GLN A 157 8.52 -1.12 -25.52
CA GLN A 157 7.33 -0.58 -24.83
C GLN A 157 6.24 -1.65 -24.64
N GLN A 158 6.04 -2.50 -25.63
CA GLN A 158 5.05 -3.59 -25.56
C GLN A 158 5.45 -4.67 -24.54
N GLU A 159 6.74 -5.03 -24.46
CA GLU A 159 7.25 -5.99 -23.47
C GLU A 159 7.07 -5.46 -22.04
N ARG A 160 7.42 -4.18 -21.80
CA ARG A 160 7.20 -3.53 -20.50
C ARG A 160 5.73 -3.50 -20.11
N LEU A 161 4.84 -3.21 -21.06
CA LEU A 161 3.40 -3.24 -20.84
C LEU A 161 2.91 -4.64 -20.44
N ASN A 162 3.35 -5.68 -21.17
CA ASN A 162 2.99 -7.06 -20.85
C ASN A 162 3.45 -7.47 -19.46
N ILE A 163 4.71 -7.18 -19.09
CA ILE A 163 5.24 -7.45 -17.76
C ILE A 163 4.42 -6.70 -16.69
N SER A 164 4.19 -5.41 -16.88
CA SER A 164 3.44 -4.57 -15.94
C SER A 164 1.99 -5.05 -15.76
N THR A 165 1.35 -5.52 -16.82
CA THR A 165 -0.02 -6.05 -16.76
C THR A 165 -0.09 -7.31 -15.88
N VAL A 166 0.80 -8.26 -16.06
CA VAL A 166 0.84 -9.50 -15.27
C VAL A 166 1.20 -9.21 -13.82
N ILE A 167 2.14 -8.31 -13.58
CA ILE A 167 2.53 -7.85 -12.24
C ILE A 167 1.36 -7.18 -11.52
N SER A 168 0.61 -6.31 -12.20
CA SER A 168 -0.57 -5.66 -11.61
C SER A 168 -1.65 -6.67 -11.23
N PHE A 169 -1.88 -7.67 -12.08
CA PHE A 169 -2.81 -8.75 -11.77
C PHE A 169 -2.36 -9.55 -10.53
N THR A 170 -1.09 -9.95 -10.46
CA THR A 170 -0.56 -10.72 -9.32
C THR A 170 -0.50 -9.90 -8.03
N PHE A 171 -0.28 -8.58 -8.12
CA PHE A 171 -0.39 -7.66 -6.98
C PHE A 171 -1.79 -7.65 -6.37
N ILE A 172 -2.81 -7.49 -7.24
CA ILE A 172 -4.21 -7.51 -6.81
C ILE A 172 -4.57 -8.87 -6.21
N ALA A 173 -4.17 -9.97 -6.85
CA ALA A 173 -4.41 -11.31 -6.36
C ALA A 173 -3.75 -11.56 -4.98
N GLY A 174 -2.49 -11.16 -4.80
CA GLY A 174 -1.77 -11.28 -3.53
C GLY A 174 -2.44 -10.48 -2.41
N THR A 175 -2.84 -9.24 -2.70
CA THR A 175 -3.56 -8.39 -1.74
C THR A 175 -4.93 -8.99 -1.39
N ALA A 176 -5.67 -9.50 -2.38
CA ALA A 176 -6.96 -10.15 -2.14
C ALA A 176 -6.83 -11.38 -1.24
N VAL A 177 -5.78 -12.19 -1.43
CA VAL A 177 -5.50 -13.34 -0.54
C VAL A 177 -5.21 -12.88 0.88
N ALA A 178 -4.51 -11.76 1.09
CA ALA A 178 -4.31 -11.21 2.43
C ALA A 178 -5.64 -10.83 3.14
N TYR A 179 -6.65 -10.43 2.40
CA TYR A 179 -7.99 -10.17 2.94
C TYR A 179 -8.82 -11.45 3.18
N LEU A 180 -8.41 -12.61 2.64
CA LEU A 180 -9.03 -13.90 2.98
C LEU A 180 -8.62 -14.40 4.38
N ALA A 181 -7.67 -13.77 5.04
CA ALA A 181 -7.17 -14.19 6.34
C ALA A 181 -8.27 -14.48 7.39
N PRO A 182 -9.34 -13.64 7.58
CA PRO A 182 -10.43 -13.95 8.50
C PRO A 182 -11.16 -15.25 8.24
N THR A 183 -11.37 -15.59 6.98
CA THR A 183 -11.98 -16.85 6.58
C THR A 183 -11.07 -18.03 6.94
N ILE A 184 -9.77 -17.89 6.75
CA ILE A 184 -8.79 -18.94 7.02
C ILE A 184 -8.60 -19.12 8.52
N TRP A 185 -8.36 -18.05 9.31
CA TRP A 185 -8.22 -18.24 10.75
C TRP A 185 -9.49 -18.71 11.43
N GLY A 186 -10.68 -18.33 10.90
CA GLY A 186 -11.95 -18.84 11.39
C GLY A 186 -12.00 -20.39 11.41
N MET A 187 -11.37 -21.05 10.45
CA MET A 187 -11.30 -22.52 10.39
C MET A 187 -10.37 -23.10 11.46
N PHE A 188 -9.36 -22.35 11.92
CA PHE A 188 -8.39 -22.80 12.90
C PHE A 188 -8.74 -22.42 14.35
N ILE A 189 -9.69 -21.52 14.58
CA ILE A 189 -10.10 -21.08 15.93
C ILE A 189 -10.48 -22.25 16.86
N PRO A 190 -11.25 -23.28 16.42
CA PRO A 190 -11.63 -24.39 17.28
C PRO A 190 -10.43 -25.21 17.80
N ALA A 191 -9.33 -25.27 17.03
CA ALA A 191 -8.16 -26.06 17.39
C ALA A 191 -7.09 -25.26 18.15
N PHE A 192 -6.89 -23.98 17.84
CA PHE A 192 -5.75 -23.20 18.32
C PHE A 192 -6.17 -21.95 19.13
N GLY A 193 -7.47 -21.71 19.31
CA GLY A 193 -7.99 -20.43 19.82
C GLY A 193 -7.72 -19.26 18.86
N ARG A 194 -8.28 -18.08 19.13
CA ARG A 194 -8.23 -16.95 18.21
C ARG A 194 -6.81 -16.50 17.86
N VAL A 195 -5.97 -16.25 18.87
CA VAL A 195 -4.59 -15.77 18.65
C VAL A 195 -3.75 -16.82 17.93
N GLY A 196 -3.86 -18.09 18.34
CA GLY A 196 -3.16 -19.20 17.69
C GLY A 196 -3.58 -19.38 16.23
N ALA A 197 -4.88 -19.28 15.96
CA ALA A 197 -5.44 -19.37 14.61
C ALA A 197 -4.92 -18.25 13.68
N ILE A 198 -4.87 -17.01 14.17
CA ILE A 198 -4.33 -15.87 13.43
C ILE A 198 -2.84 -16.08 13.11
N ARG A 199 -2.04 -16.48 14.12
CA ARG A 199 -0.61 -16.78 13.94
C ARG A 199 -0.37 -17.92 12.96
N MET A 200 -1.14 -18.99 13.04
CA MET A 200 -1.05 -20.12 12.11
C MET A 200 -1.38 -19.68 10.68
N THR A 201 -2.46 -18.91 10.50
CA THR A 201 -2.85 -18.38 9.19
C THR A 201 -1.75 -17.56 8.57
N PHE A 202 -1.19 -16.59 9.30
CA PHE A 202 -0.11 -15.76 8.76
C PHE A 202 1.18 -16.54 8.51
N THR A 203 1.46 -17.57 9.31
CA THR A 203 2.60 -18.49 9.07
C THR A 203 2.42 -19.26 7.75
N LEU A 204 1.25 -19.82 7.52
CA LEU A 204 0.94 -20.54 6.26
C LEU A 204 1.01 -19.60 5.05
N MET A 205 0.41 -18.42 5.15
CA MET A 205 0.46 -17.42 4.09
C MET A 205 1.89 -16.94 3.82
N ALA A 206 2.69 -16.73 4.86
CA ALA A 206 4.10 -16.34 4.73
C ALA A 206 4.95 -17.45 4.08
N ALA A 207 4.68 -18.72 4.39
CA ALA A 207 5.35 -19.85 3.75
C ALA A 207 5.03 -19.92 2.23
N ILE A 208 3.76 -19.73 1.85
CA ILE A 208 3.36 -19.66 0.44
C ILE A 208 4.01 -18.44 -0.23
N ALA A 209 3.99 -17.27 0.41
CA ALA A 209 4.62 -16.06 -0.10
C ALA A 209 6.12 -16.25 -0.32
N PHE A 210 6.81 -16.87 0.62
CA PHE A 210 8.24 -17.17 0.53
C PHE A 210 8.56 -18.03 -0.70
N ILE A 211 7.79 -19.12 -0.93
CA ILE A 211 7.94 -19.96 -2.12
C ILE A 211 7.73 -19.14 -3.39
N CYS A 212 6.67 -18.32 -3.44
CA CYS A 212 6.39 -17.47 -4.59
C CYS A 212 7.50 -16.43 -4.84
N MET A 213 8.06 -15.84 -3.78
CA MET A 213 9.17 -14.89 -3.89
C MET A 213 10.49 -15.52 -4.35
N LEU A 214 10.69 -16.81 -4.11
CA LEU A 214 11.87 -17.52 -4.61
C LEU A 214 11.76 -17.90 -6.09
N VAL A 215 10.55 -17.99 -6.65
CA VAL A 215 10.37 -18.34 -8.07
C VAL A 215 11.20 -17.45 -9.01
N PRO A 216 11.13 -16.11 -8.97
CA PRO A 216 11.96 -15.27 -9.84
C PRO A 216 13.46 -15.45 -9.58
N VAL A 217 13.88 -15.74 -8.34
CA VAL A 217 15.29 -15.93 -7.99
C VAL A 217 15.90 -17.12 -8.72
N PHE A 218 15.16 -18.22 -8.84
CA PHE A 218 15.64 -19.45 -9.50
C PHE A 218 15.34 -19.50 -10.99
N CYS A 219 14.25 -18.85 -11.43
CA CYS A 219 13.78 -18.93 -12.81
C CYS A 219 14.30 -17.85 -13.73
N ILE A 220 14.73 -16.68 -13.18
CA ILE A 220 15.22 -15.54 -13.98
C ILE A 220 16.74 -15.41 -13.80
N ARG A 221 17.49 -15.62 -14.88
CA ARG A 221 18.92 -15.30 -14.92
C ARG A 221 19.09 -13.88 -15.45
N GLU A 222 19.29 -12.91 -14.55
CA GLU A 222 19.36 -11.49 -14.90
C GLU A 222 20.32 -11.21 -16.07
N LYS A 223 21.50 -11.82 -16.09
CA LYS A 223 22.52 -11.63 -17.13
C LYS A 223 22.11 -12.05 -18.56
N ASP A 224 21.09 -12.91 -18.69
CA ASP A 224 20.59 -13.30 -20.01
C ASP A 224 19.73 -12.20 -20.65
N TYR A 225 19.23 -11.26 -19.84
CA TYR A 225 18.23 -10.27 -20.22
C TYR A 225 18.66 -8.82 -20.03
N VAL A 226 19.68 -8.54 -19.20
CA VAL A 226 20.05 -7.18 -18.77
C VAL A 226 21.51 -6.91 -19.03
N ASP A 227 21.83 -5.81 -19.76
CA ASP A 227 23.18 -5.27 -19.84
C ASP A 227 23.43 -4.32 -18.68
N THR A 228 24.41 -4.66 -17.84
CA THR A 228 24.64 -3.95 -16.58
C THR A 228 25.64 -2.80 -16.78
N VAL A 229 25.15 -1.56 -16.68
CA VAL A 229 26.01 -0.37 -16.50
C VAL A 229 25.78 0.16 -15.08
N PRO A 230 26.80 0.21 -14.22
CA PRO A 230 26.66 0.76 -12.87
C PRO A 230 26.33 2.25 -12.91
N ALA A 231 25.33 2.69 -12.12
CA ALA A 231 24.97 4.09 -12.01
C ALA A 231 26.03 4.90 -11.22
N LYS A 232 26.34 6.13 -11.68
CA LYS A 232 27.37 7.00 -11.10
C LYS A 232 26.84 8.11 -10.18
N GLU A 233 25.51 8.38 -10.17
CA GLU A 233 24.94 9.55 -9.48
C GLU A 233 24.39 9.26 -8.08
N SER A 234 24.40 10.30 -7.21
CA SER A 234 23.82 10.26 -5.86
C SER A 234 22.32 10.44 -5.90
N ALA A 235 21.57 9.49 -5.35
CA ALA A 235 20.09 9.46 -5.36
C ALA A 235 19.47 10.67 -4.61
N PHE A 236 20.03 11.10 -3.46
CA PHE A 236 19.42 12.13 -2.62
C PHE A 236 19.45 13.54 -3.24
N GLY A 237 20.54 13.91 -3.93
CA GLY A 237 20.64 15.21 -4.60
C GLY A 237 19.61 15.37 -5.72
N SER A 238 19.42 14.33 -6.50
CA SER A 238 18.44 14.29 -7.59
C SER A 238 17.00 14.28 -7.07
N LEU A 239 16.73 13.62 -5.94
CA LEU A 239 15.42 13.62 -5.28
C LEU A 239 15.00 15.04 -4.87
N ALA A 240 15.88 15.79 -4.21
CA ALA A 240 15.61 17.18 -3.80
C ALA A 240 15.35 18.10 -5.00
N ALA A 241 16.01 17.86 -6.14
CA ALA A 241 15.83 18.63 -7.35
C ALA A 241 14.41 18.51 -7.94
N THR A 242 13.74 17.34 -7.80
CA THR A 242 12.36 17.18 -8.31
C THR A 242 11.35 18.03 -7.58
N PHE A 243 11.57 18.30 -6.28
CA PHE A 243 10.69 19.18 -5.49
C PHE A 243 10.84 20.67 -5.85
N LYS A 244 11.82 21.06 -6.70
CA LYS A 244 11.87 22.42 -7.26
C LYS A 244 10.78 22.64 -8.32
N ASN A 245 10.27 21.58 -8.95
CA ASN A 245 9.18 21.70 -9.92
C ASN A 245 7.87 22.06 -9.20
N GLY A 246 7.32 23.25 -9.54
CA GLY A 246 6.13 23.78 -8.85
C GLY A 246 4.85 22.99 -9.08
N GLU A 247 4.65 22.44 -10.28
CA GLU A 247 3.46 21.61 -10.58
C GLU A 247 3.56 20.24 -9.89
N PHE A 248 4.75 19.68 -9.79
CA PHE A 248 5.00 18.46 -9.04
C PHE A 248 4.67 18.63 -7.55
N ARG A 249 5.13 19.73 -6.93
CA ARG A 249 4.81 19.99 -5.51
C ARG A 249 3.32 20.06 -5.24
N LYS A 250 2.55 20.75 -6.11
CA LYS A 250 1.09 20.86 -5.96
C LYS A 250 0.42 19.49 -6.09
N PHE A 251 0.84 18.71 -7.09
CA PHE A 251 0.31 17.38 -7.29
C PHE A 251 0.64 16.44 -6.13
N VAL A 252 1.90 16.36 -5.71
CA VAL A 252 2.35 15.48 -4.61
C VAL A 252 1.70 15.88 -3.29
N ALA A 253 1.54 17.18 -3.01
CA ALA A 253 0.82 17.63 -1.82
C ALA A 253 -0.63 17.10 -1.81
N SER A 254 -1.33 17.12 -2.94
CA SER A 254 -2.65 16.51 -3.07
C SER A 254 -2.60 14.98 -2.91
N ASP A 255 -1.63 14.32 -3.54
CA ASP A 255 -1.46 12.86 -3.51
C ASP A 255 -1.17 12.32 -2.10
N ILE A 256 -0.46 13.08 -1.26
CA ILE A 256 -0.26 12.75 0.17
C ILE A 256 -1.62 12.62 0.89
N PHE A 257 -2.54 13.56 0.69
CA PHE A 257 -3.85 13.50 1.32
C PHE A 257 -4.70 12.32 0.84
N TYR A 258 -4.58 11.96 -0.43
CA TYR A 258 -5.16 10.71 -0.93
C TYR A 258 -4.61 9.49 -0.19
N TRP A 259 -3.28 9.39 -0.03
CA TRP A 259 -2.66 8.27 0.66
C TRP A 259 -2.96 8.23 2.15
N ILE A 260 -3.11 9.39 2.80
CA ILE A 260 -3.62 9.46 4.18
C ILE A 260 -5.01 8.82 4.24
N ALA A 261 -5.92 9.27 3.39
CA ALA A 261 -7.29 8.77 3.37
C ALA A 261 -7.35 7.27 3.01
N LEU A 262 -6.64 6.83 1.96
CA LEU A 262 -6.62 5.43 1.55
C LEU A 262 -6.07 4.51 2.65
N THR A 263 -5.02 4.92 3.36
CA THR A 263 -4.46 4.14 4.46
C THR A 263 -5.44 4.05 5.64
N MET A 264 -6.14 5.15 5.96
CA MET A 264 -7.23 5.12 6.95
C MET A 264 -8.34 4.16 6.54
N PHE A 265 -8.65 4.07 5.25
CA PHE A 265 -9.65 3.13 4.75
C PHE A 265 -9.21 1.68 4.90
N GLN A 266 -8.03 1.35 4.41
CA GLN A 266 -7.49 -0.02 4.45
C GLN A 266 -7.36 -0.52 5.89
N THR A 267 -6.80 0.29 6.78
CA THR A 267 -6.66 -0.04 8.20
C THR A 267 -8.00 -0.07 8.91
N GLY A 268 -8.92 0.82 8.53
CA GLY A 268 -10.23 0.99 9.19
C GLY A 268 -11.29 -0.02 8.75
N LEU A 269 -11.18 -0.59 7.55
CA LEU A 269 -12.23 -1.44 6.98
C LEU A 269 -12.65 -2.61 7.89
N PRO A 270 -11.74 -3.38 8.52
CA PRO A 270 -12.13 -4.41 9.47
C PRO A 270 -12.98 -3.86 10.63
N PHE A 271 -12.58 -2.71 11.17
CA PHE A 271 -13.29 -2.07 12.29
C PHE A 271 -14.65 -1.47 11.86
N PHE A 272 -14.76 -0.95 10.63
CA PHE A 272 -16.04 -0.50 10.11
C PHE A 272 -17.04 -1.65 10.00
N VAL A 273 -16.56 -2.83 9.61
CA VAL A 273 -17.39 -4.03 9.51
C VAL A 273 -17.76 -4.57 10.90
N THR A 274 -16.78 -4.77 11.79
CA THR A 274 -17.02 -5.41 13.09
C THR A 274 -17.63 -4.49 14.12
N SER A 275 -17.12 -3.23 14.22
CA SER A 275 -17.55 -2.30 15.27
C SER A 275 -18.74 -1.44 14.87
N LEU A 276 -18.84 -0.97 13.60
CA LEU A 276 -19.96 -0.11 13.18
C LEU A 276 -21.15 -0.90 12.68
N LEU A 277 -20.91 -1.90 11.80
CA LEU A 277 -21.98 -2.72 11.23
C LEU A 277 -22.34 -3.92 12.10
N LYS A 278 -21.52 -4.29 13.07
CA LYS A 278 -21.69 -5.48 13.91
C LYS A 278 -21.77 -6.79 13.09
N LEU A 279 -21.06 -6.83 11.96
CA LEU A 279 -21.00 -7.99 11.09
C LEU A 279 -19.76 -8.85 11.38
N PRO A 280 -19.76 -10.13 11.01
CA PRO A 280 -18.58 -11.00 11.12
C PRO A 280 -17.38 -10.45 10.33
N GLU A 281 -16.15 -10.71 10.79
CA GLU A 281 -14.91 -10.28 10.15
C GLU A 281 -14.78 -10.75 8.71
N THR A 282 -15.34 -11.91 8.38
CA THR A 282 -15.37 -12.48 7.03
C THR A 282 -16.03 -11.57 6.00
N MET A 283 -16.97 -10.70 6.44
CA MET A 283 -17.59 -9.71 5.56
C MET A 283 -16.58 -8.63 5.09
N THR A 284 -15.50 -8.40 5.83
CA THR A 284 -14.41 -7.52 5.39
C THR A 284 -13.79 -8.04 4.08
N THR A 285 -13.58 -9.34 4.00
CA THR A 285 -13.11 -10.00 2.77
C THR A 285 -14.06 -9.76 1.60
N LEU A 286 -15.36 -10.02 1.82
CA LEU A 286 -16.36 -9.86 0.77
C LEU A 286 -16.40 -8.42 0.23
N TYR A 287 -16.40 -7.43 1.11
CA TYR A 287 -16.46 -6.03 0.71
C TYR A 287 -15.18 -5.59 0.00
N PHE A 288 -14.01 -5.98 0.49
CA PHE A 288 -12.75 -5.60 -0.17
C PHE A 288 -12.57 -6.27 -1.53
N VAL A 289 -12.83 -7.58 -1.61
CA VAL A 289 -12.72 -8.32 -2.89
C VAL A 289 -13.76 -7.81 -3.89
N GLY A 290 -15.00 -7.58 -3.45
CA GLY A 290 -16.05 -6.98 -4.27
C GLY A 290 -15.68 -5.58 -4.78
N MET A 291 -15.14 -4.74 -3.90
CA MET A 291 -14.67 -3.39 -4.25
C MET A 291 -13.52 -3.45 -5.27
N THR A 292 -12.56 -4.34 -5.08
CA THR A 292 -11.42 -4.52 -5.98
C THR A 292 -11.89 -5.03 -7.36
N ALA A 293 -12.75 -6.04 -7.39
CA ALA A 293 -13.31 -6.58 -8.62
C ALA A 293 -14.10 -5.50 -9.40
N LEU A 294 -14.93 -4.73 -8.70
CA LEU A 294 -15.70 -3.66 -9.31
C LEU A 294 -14.80 -2.50 -9.78
N SER A 295 -13.71 -2.19 -9.06
CA SER A 295 -12.75 -1.18 -9.49
C SER A 295 -12.07 -1.55 -10.81
N LEU A 296 -11.79 -2.83 -11.05
CA LEU A 296 -11.25 -3.31 -12.33
C LEU A 296 -12.26 -3.10 -13.48
N VAL A 297 -13.55 -3.29 -13.22
CA VAL A 297 -14.60 -2.99 -14.21
C VAL A 297 -14.63 -1.49 -14.53
N PHE A 298 -14.48 -0.64 -13.52
CA PHE A 298 -14.43 0.81 -13.71
C PHE A 298 -13.18 1.31 -14.45
N TYR A 299 -12.12 0.51 -14.59
CA TYR A 299 -10.97 0.89 -15.42
C TYR A 299 -11.36 1.18 -16.87
N ILE A 300 -12.36 0.47 -17.42
CA ILE A 300 -12.82 0.66 -18.79
C ILE A 300 -13.41 2.06 -18.98
N PRO A 301 -14.45 2.49 -18.24
CA PRO A 301 -14.99 3.83 -18.40
C PRO A 301 -14.00 4.93 -18.01
N VAL A 302 -13.16 4.73 -17.00
CA VAL A 302 -12.11 5.70 -16.61
C VAL A 302 -11.16 5.96 -17.77
N ASN A 303 -10.65 4.91 -18.43
CA ASN A 303 -9.77 5.06 -19.58
C ASN A 303 -10.44 5.74 -20.79
N LYS A 304 -11.74 5.51 -21.01
CA LYS A 304 -12.50 6.15 -22.09
C LYS A 304 -12.85 7.62 -21.82
N LEU A 305 -13.06 7.97 -20.55
CA LEU A 305 -13.47 9.34 -20.17
C LEU A 305 -12.28 10.26 -19.95
N THR A 306 -11.14 9.73 -19.48
CA THR A 306 -9.94 10.53 -19.18
C THR A 306 -9.45 11.40 -20.34
N PRO A 307 -9.37 10.91 -21.62
CA PRO A 307 -8.95 11.74 -22.74
C PRO A 307 -9.89 12.92 -23.03
N LYS A 308 -11.19 12.76 -22.70
CA LYS A 308 -12.23 13.78 -22.94
C LYS A 308 -12.30 14.82 -21.83
N LEU A 309 -12.20 14.39 -20.58
CA LEU A 309 -12.40 15.25 -19.40
C LEU A 309 -11.09 15.82 -18.84
N GLY A 310 -9.97 15.17 -19.09
CA GLY A 310 -8.67 15.46 -18.48
C GLY A 310 -8.43 14.72 -17.17
N LYS A 311 -7.16 14.42 -16.86
CA LYS A 311 -6.73 13.66 -15.67
C LYS A 311 -7.09 14.41 -14.38
N LYS A 312 -6.85 15.74 -14.35
CA LYS A 312 -7.16 16.58 -13.19
C LYS A 312 -8.63 16.52 -12.78
N LYS A 313 -9.57 16.68 -13.74
CA LYS A 313 -11.00 16.66 -13.43
C LYS A 313 -11.46 15.28 -12.93
N MET A 314 -10.92 14.22 -13.50
CA MET A 314 -11.21 12.84 -13.08
C MET A 314 -10.73 12.59 -11.64
N ILE A 315 -9.53 13.04 -11.28
CA ILE A 315 -8.99 12.91 -9.91
C ILE A 315 -9.79 13.78 -8.93
N LEU A 316 -10.19 15.01 -9.30
CA LEU A 316 -11.08 15.84 -8.48
C LEU A 316 -12.42 15.16 -8.22
N PHE A 317 -13.00 14.54 -9.23
CA PHE A 317 -14.23 13.76 -9.11
C PHE A 317 -14.02 12.56 -8.15
N ALA A 318 -12.89 11.87 -8.27
CA ALA A 318 -12.55 10.76 -7.36
C ALA A 318 -12.43 11.22 -5.91
N PHE A 319 -11.80 12.37 -5.65
CA PHE A 319 -11.76 12.96 -4.30
C PHE A 319 -13.15 13.26 -3.76
N ALA A 320 -14.04 13.83 -4.56
CA ALA A 320 -15.41 14.13 -4.16
C ALA A 320 -16.19 12.85 -3.81
N VAL A 321 -16.14 11.83 -4.67
CA VAL A 321 -16.84 10.56 -4.43
C VAL A 321 -16.24 9.81 -3.23
N PHE A 322 -14.92 9.84 -3.06
CA PHE A 322 -14.26 9.18 -1.94
C PHE A 322 -14.55 9.89 -0.61
N SER A 323 -14.63 11.23 -0.63
CA SER A 323 -15.10 12.01 0.52
C SER A 323 -16.54 11.65 0.92
N LEU A 324 -17.44 11.49 -0.06
CA LEU A 324 -18.81 11.04 0.18
C LEU A 324 -18.85 9.61 0.74
N ALA A 325 -18.02 8.70 0.24
CA ALA A 325 -17.90 7.34 0.75
C ALA A 325 -17.51 7.33 2.24
N TYR A 326 -16.53 8.15 2.64
CA TYR A 326 -16.12 8.28 4.03
C TYR A 326 -17.17 8.94 4.90
N PHE A 327 -17.82 9.99 4.40
CA PHE A 327 -18.93 10.63 5.11
C PHE A 327 -20.07 9.61 5.38
N TYR A 328 -20.42 8.84 4.35
CA TYR A 328 -21.36 7.73 4.49
C TYR A 328 -20.90 6.71 5.55
N THR A 329 -19.62 6.32 5.54
CA THR A 329 -19.04 5.38 6.51
C THR A 329 -19.23 5.85 7.95
N GLY A 330 -19.14 7.16 8.21
CA GLY A 330 -19.40 7.74 9.53
C GLY A 330 -20.82 7.48 10.06
N PHE A 331 -21.80 7.26 9.19
CA PHE A 331 -23.19 6.95 9.54
C PHE A 331 -23.53 5.45 9.52
N MET A 332 -22.63 4.60 9.04
CA MET A 332 -22.86 3.15 8.98
C MET A 332 -23.24 2.58 10.36
N GLY A 333 -24.20 1.68 10.38
CA GLY A 333 -24.77 1.09 11.59
C GLY A 333 -25.74 1.97 12.39
N LYS A 334 -25.91 3.26 12.00
CA LYS A 334 -26.96 4.14 12.56
C LYS A 334 -28.22 4.20 11.69
N MET A 335 -28.12 3.77 10.44
CA MET A 335 -29.23 3.76 9.49
C MET A 335 -30.06 2.48 9.65
N SER A 336 -31.00 2.47 10.59
CA SER A 336 -31.83 1.30 10.93
C SER A 336 -32.74 0.81 9.78
N PHE A 337 -33.03 1.69 8.81
CA PHE A 337 -33.88 1.37 7.65
C PHE A 337 -33.13 0.60 6.54
N ILE A 338 -31.81 0.51 6.61
CA ILE A 338 -30.96 -0.26 5.66
C ILE A 338 -30.32 -1.41 6.42
N PRO A 339 -30.45 -2.68 5.98
CA PRO A 339 -29.74 -3.80 6.59
C PRO A 339 -28.22 -3.57 6.61
N ALA A 340 -27.54 -3.97 7.69
CA ALA A 340 -26.11 -3.73 7.88
C ALA A 340 -25.25 -4.26 6.72
N SER A 341 -25.57 -5.45 6.21
CA SER A 341 -24.89 -6.03 5.05
C SER A 341 -25.02 -5.19 3.78
N VAL A 342 -26.20 -4.60 3.57
CA VAL A 342 -26.45 -3.72 2.42
C VAL A 342 -25.68 -2.41 2.56
N GLN A 343 -25.53 -1.87 3.79
CA GLN A 343 -24.73 -0.68 4.03
C GLN A 343 -23.26 -0.91 3.62
N GLY A 344 -22.70 -2.09 3.92
CA GLY A 344 -21.35 -2.46 3.47
C GLY A 344 -21.24 -2.62 1.94
N LEU A 345 -22.29 -3.16 1.28
CA LEU A 345 -22.32 -3.25 -0.18
C LEU A 345 -22.39 -1.86 -0.85
N ILE A 346 -23.16 -0.94 -0.30
CA ILE A 346 -23.20 0.45 -0.78
C ILE A 346 -21.79 1.08 -0.71
N LEU A 347 -21.10 0.93 0.41
CA LEU A 347 -19.72 1.40 0.54
C LEU A 347 -18.81 0.76 -0.51
N THR A 348 -18.95 -0.55 -0.74
CA THR A 348 -18.20 -1.30 -1.75
C THR A 348 -18.35 -0.68 -3.14
N VAL A 349 -19.57 -0.38 -3.55
CA VAL A 349 -19.88 0.19 -4.88
C VAL A 349 -19.37 1.61 -4.99
N VAL A 350 -19.63 2.45 -3.98
CA VAL A 350 -19.25 3.87 -4.02
C VAL A 350 -17.75 4.06 -3.98
N ALA A 351 -17.01 3.27 -3.18
CA ALA A 351 -15.56 3.40 -3.07
C ALA A 351 -14.79 2.77 -4.26
N ALA A 352 -15.40 1.83 -4.99
CA ALA A 352 -14.74 1.16 -6.11
C ALA A 352 -14.34 2.11 -7.25
N LEU A 353 -15.17 3.11 -7.57
CA LEU A 353 -14.90 4.06 -8.64
C LEU A 353 -13.70 4.99 -8.33
N PRO A 354 -13.64 5.68 -7.17
CA PRO A 354 -12.44 6.44 -6.82
C PRO A 354 -11.18 5.56 -6.72
N MET A 355 -11.29 4.32 -6.22
CA MET A 355 -10.16 3.40 -6.21
C MET A 355 -9.64 3.10 -7.62
N ALA A 356 -10.53 2.95 -8.60
CA ALA A 356 -10.15 2.78 -10.00
C ALA A 356 -9.39 4.00 -10.54
N ILE A 357 -9.91 5.19 -10.31
CA ILE A 357 -9.31 6.45 -10.79
C ILE A 357 -7.94 6.67 -10.15
N PHE A 358 -7.84 6.54 -8.85
CA PHE A 358 -6.59 6.70 -8.10
C PHE A 358 -5.57 5.58 -8.36
N GLY A 359 -6.02 4.40 -8.80
CA GLY A 359 -5.15 3.31 -9.20
C GLY A 359 -4.39 3.59 -10.50
N ILE A 360 -4.96 4.40 -11.40
CA ILE A 360 -4.39 4.64 -12.74
C ILE A 360 -3.83 6.05 -12.89
N LEU A 361 -4.63 7.08 -12.59
CA LEU A 361 -4.35 8.44 -13.05
C LEU A 361 -3.17 9.13 -12.35
N PRO A 362 -2.91 8.95 -11.04
CA PRO A 362 -1.75 9.58 -10.41
C PRO A 362 -0.41 9.21 -11.03
N GLN A 363 -0.24 7.94 -11.45
CA GLN A 363 0.96 7.51 -12.16
C GLN A 363 1.11 8.23 -13.50
N ALA A 364 0.00 8.36 -14.25
CA ALA A 364 -0.01 9.04 -15.52
C ALA A 364 0.26 10.55 -15.39
N VAL A 365 -0.19 11.19 -14.30
CA VAL A 365 0.11 12.60 -14.02
C VAL A 365 1.60 12.80 -13.72
N VAL A 366 2.22 11.90 -12.95
CA VAL A 366 3.66 11.96 -12.68
C VAL A 366 4.47 11.80 -13.97
N ALA A 367 4.06 10.88 -14.85
CA ALA A 367 4.68 10.71 -16.17
C ALA A 367 4.64 12.01 -17.00
N ASP A 368 3.47 12.66 -17.06
CA ASP A 368 3.34 13.93 -17.80
C ASP A 368 4.23 15.04 -17.18
N ILE A 369 4.24 15.16 -15.86
CA ILE A 369 5.07 16.16 -15.17
C ILE A 369 6.55 15.90 -15.45
N SER A 370 7.01 14.65 -15.35
CA SER A 370 8.41 14.28 -15.58
C SER A 370 8.83 14.51 -17.04
N GLN A 371 7.95 14.20 -18.00
CA GLN A 371 8.18 14.47 -19.42
C GLN A 371 8.28 15.99 -19.69
N SER A 372 7.35 16.78 -19.15
CA SER A 372 7.39 18.25 -19.25
C SER A 372 8.66 18.84 -18.63
N ASP A 373 9.10 18.30 -17.48
CA ASP A 373 10.35 18.70 -16.82
C ASP A 373 11.57 18.34 -17.68
N SER A 374 11.60 17.15 -18.28
CA SER A 374 12.68 16.72 -19.18
C SER A 374 12.82 17.64 -20.39
N ILE A 375 11.70 18.02 -21.00
CA ILE A 375 11.67 18.98 -22.13
C ILE A 375 12.21 20.36 -21.70
N THR A 376 11.81 20.84 -20.52
CA THR A 376 12.14 22.19 -20.06
C THR A 376 13.58 22.28 -19.51
N SER A 377 14.06 21.23 -18.83
CA SER A 377 15.37 21.23 -18.17
C SER A 377 16.49 20.60 -19.00
N GLY A 378 16.14 19.88 -20.07
CA GLY A 378 17.09 19.12 -20.89
C GLY A 378 17.68 17.89 -20.21
N SER A 379 17.17 17.51 -19.00
CA SER A 379 17.68 16.39 -18.22
C SER A 379 16.58 15.34 -17.97
N ASN A 380 16.86 14.08 -18.30
CA ASN A 380 15.92 12.98 -18.04
C ASN A 380 16.03 12.51 -16.58
N ARG A 381 15.06 12.92 -15.75
CA ARG A 381 14.96 12.58 -14.33
C ARG A 381 13.67 11.84 -13.98
N GLU A 382 13.05 11.16 -14.93
CA GLU A 382 11.74 10.54 -14.77
C GLU A 382 11.67 9.62 -13.54
N GLY A 383 12.64 8.73 -13.36
CA GLY A 383 12.70 7.83 -12.21
C GLY A 383 12.72 8.56 -10.85
N MET A 384 13.32 9.77 -10.82
CA MET A 384 13.39 10.57 -9.58
C MET A 384 12.05 11.18 -9.21
N PHE A 385 11.19 11.51 -10.16
CA PHE A 385 9.82 11.97 -9.88
C PHE A 385 8.98 10.89 -9.24
N TYR A 386 9.09 9.64 -9.71
CA TYR A 386 8.42 8.50 -9.09
C TYR A 386 8.98 8.20 -7.70
N ALA A 387 10.30 8.25 -7.51
CA ALA A 387 10.93 8.06 -6.21
C ALA A 387 10.52 9.14 -5.20
N ALA A 388 10.49 10.41 -5.61
CA ALA A 388 10.04 11.53 -4.78
C ALA A 388 8.56 11.41 -4.38
N ARG A 389 7.70 10.96 -5.30
CA ARG A 389 6.30 10.65 -4.99
C ARG A 389 6.19 9.51 -3.99
N THR A 390 6.95 8.42 -4.19
CA THR A 390 6.95 7.26 -3.27
C THR A 390 7.37 7.67 -1.87
N PHE A 391 8.42 8.46 -1.74
CA PHE A 391 8.86 9.02 -0.46
C PHE A 391 7.73 9.83 0.20
N ALA A 392 7.10 10.74 -0.54
CA ALA A 392 6.06 11.62 -0.04
C ALA A 392 4.82 10.84 0.43
N PHE A 393 4.34 9.85 -0.34
CA PHE A 393 3.17 9.08 0.08
C PHE A 393 3.44 8.18 1.31
N LYS A 394 4.66 7.65 1.47
CA LYS A 394 5.03 6.90 2.69
C LYS A 394 4.96 7.78 3.94
N LEU A 395 5.34 9.05 3.84
CA LEU A 395 5.12 10.02 4.92
C LEU A 395 3.63 10.23 5.19
N GLY A 396 2.81 10.35 4.16
CA GLY A 396 1.35 10.41 4.29
C GLY A 396 0.78 9.18 5.01
N GLN A 397 1.22 7.98 4.65
CA GLN A 397 0.83 6.74 5.33
C GLN A 397 1.25 6.72 6.80
N SER A 398 2.44 7.25 7.13
CA SER A 398 2.91 7.38 8.51
C SER A 398 1.98 8.30 9.34
N ILE A 399 1.63 9.47 8.81
CA ILE A 399 0.69 10.41 9.44
C ILE A 399 -0.68 9.75 9.62
N SER A 400 -1.15 9.03 8.61
CA SER A 400 -2.42 8.29 8.66
C SER A 400 -2.47 7.32 9.83
N MET A 401 -1.42 6.52 10.03
CA MET A 401 -1.34 5.54 11.11
C MET A 401 -1.37 6.19 12.49
N LEU A 402 -0.66 7.31 12.69
CA LEU A 402 -0.70 8.07 13.93
C LEU A 402 -2.12 8.57 14.22
N ILE A 403 -2.76 9.21 13.23
CA ILE A 403 -4.09 9.80 13.40
C ILE A 403 -5.14 8.71 13.61
N PHE A 404 -5.17 7.68 12.75
CA PHE A 404 -6.18 6.63 12.82
C PHE A 404 -6.14 5.90 14.17
N THR A 405 -4.96 5.46 14.61
CA THR A 405 -4.82 4.70 15.85
C THR A 405 -5.12 5.54 17.09
N ALA A 406 -4.77 6.84 17.07
CA ALA A 406 -5.08 7.75 18.16
C ALA A 406 -6.60 8.03 18.24
N VAL A 407 -7.21 8.39 17.11
CA VAL A 407 -8.64 8.73 17.05
C VAL A 407 -9.52 7.51 17.35
N SER A 408 -9.12 6.32 16.95
CA SER A 408 -9.88 5.09 17.20
C SER A 408 -10.00 4.72 18.70
N THR A 409 -9.18 5.33 19.58
CA THR A 409 -9.33 5.17 21.03
C THR A 409 -10.49 5.94 21.62
N ILE A 410 -11.01 6.96 20.92
CA ILE A 410 -12.11 7.81 21.38
C ILE A 410 -13.41 7.02 21.37
N GLY A 411 -14.05 6.87 22.54
CA GLY A 411 -15.32 6.15 22.65
C GLY A 411 -15.25 4.75 22.03
N ALA A 412 -14.15 4.03 22.25
CA ALA A 412 -13.90 2.71 21.65
C ALA A 412 -15.04 1.69 21.92
N ALA A 413 -15.81 1.92 23.02
CA ALA A 413 -16.98 1.10 23.37
C ALA A 413 -18.12 1.20 22.35
N GLU A 414 -18.33 2.37 21.74
CA GLU A 414 -19.44 2.72 20.89
C GLU A 414 -19.06 2.82 19.41
N GLY A 415 -17.77 2.61 19.11
CA GLY A 415 -17.21 2.79 17.77
C GLY A 415 -17.10 4.26 17.34
N THR A 416 -17.24 5.21 18.28
CA THR A 416 -17.20 6.66 17.99
C THR A 416 -15.90 7.06 17.33
N GLY A 417 -14.76 6.54 17.79
CA GLY A 417 -13.44 6.83 17.21
C GLY A 417 -13.32 6.42 15.76
N TYR A 418 -13.89 5.29 15.37
CA TYR A 418 -13.90 4.86 13.96
C TYR A 418 -14.75 5.76 13.08
N ARG A 419 -15.86 6.32 13.61
CA ARG A 419 -16.67 7.31 12.92
C ARG A 419 -15.94 8.63 12.73
N VAL A 420 -15.27 9.11 13.79
CA VAL A 420 -14.45 10.31 13.74
C VAL A 420 -13.29 10.13 12.74
N ALA A 421 -12.66 8.96 12.72
CA ALA A 421 -11.64 8.63 11.72
C ALA A 421 -12.19 8.68 10.28
N ALA A 422 -13.40 8.15 10.06
CA ALA A 422 -14.05 8.22 8.74
C ALA A 422 -14.35 9.67 8.34
N PHE A 423 -14.91 10.49 9.22
CA PHE A 423 -15.14 11.92 8.93
C PHE A 423 -13.82 12.68 8.71
N GLY A 424 -12.78 12.38 9.49
CA GLY A 424 -11.43 12.92 9.28
C GLY A 424 -10.87 12.58 7.89
N ALA A 425 -11.04 11.32 7.44
CA ALA A 425 -10.63 10.90 6.11
C ALA A 425 -11.42 11.62 5.00
N ALA A 426 -12.73 11.88 5.21
CA ALA A 426 -13.51 12.71 4.29
C ALA A 426 -12.94 14.14 4.17
N VAL A 427 -12.55 14.74 5.30
CA VAL A 427 -11.91 16.07 5.31
C VAL A 427 -10.57 16.03 4.58
N PHE A 428 -9.73 15.01 4.80
CA PHE A 428 -8.47 14.87 4.07
C PHE A 428 -8.69 14.72 2.56
N CYS A 429 -9.70 13.97 2.12
CA CYS A 429 -10.07 13.93 0.71
C CYS A 429 -10.46 15.31 0.16
N CYS A 430 -11.25 16.09 0.91
CA CYS A 430 -11.61 17.45 0.51
C CYS A 430 -10.37 18.36 0.39
N ILE A 431 -9.46 18.31 1.37
CA ILE A 431 -8.21 19.10 1.35
C ILE A 431 -7.36 18.69 0.13
N GLY A 432 -7.19 17.38 -0.12
CA GLY A 432 -6.47 16.87 -1.29
C GLY A 432 -7.06 17.36 -2.60
N GLY A 433 -8.39 17.35 -2.72
CA GLY A 433 -9.11 17.91 -3.86
C GLY A 433 -8.88 19.41 -4.04
N ILE A 434 -8.98 20.19 -2.96
CA ILE A 434 -8.74 21.65 -2.99
C ILE A 434 -7.30 21.95 -3.45
N ILE A 435 -6.31 21.25 -2.91
CA ILE A 435 -4.91 21.41 -3.34
C ILE A 435 -4.74 21.11 -4.81
N LEU A 436 -5.41 20.05 -5.32
CA LEU A 436 -5.32 19.67 -6.73
C LEU A 436 -5.90 20.74 -7.67
N VAL A 437 -6.80 21.60 -7.20
CA VAL A 437 -7.32 22.71 -8.02
C VAL A 437 -6.19 23.65 -8.48
N PHE A 438 -5.12 23.79 -7.70
CA PHE A 438 -3.97 24.64 -8.04
C PHE A 438 -2.97 23.98 -9.02
N TYR A 439 -3.08 22.67 -9.27
CA TYR A 439 -2.30 21.98 -10.30
C TYR A 439 -2.76 22.40 -11.71
N ASN A 440 -1.82 22.74 -12.60
CA ASN A 440 -2.13 23.22 -13.93
C ASN A 440 -1.82 22.17 -15.02
N GLU A 441 -2.79 21.26 -15.25
CA GLU A 441 -2.69 20.25 -16.29
C GLU A 441 -2.51 20.84 -17.71
N LYS A 442 -3.18 21.97 -18.02
CA LYS A 442 -3.09 22.63 -19.34
C LYS A 442 -1.67 23.12 -19.63
N LYS A 443 -0.98 23.66 -18.62
CA LYS A 443 0.42 24.09 -18.76
C LYS A 443 1.32 22.92 -19.11
N ILE A 444 1.19 21.79 -18.41
CA ILE A 444 1.98 20.57 -18.63
C ILE A 444 1.72 20.02 -20.06
N ASN A 445 0.46 19.82 -20.42
CA ASN A 445 0.09 19.32 -21.74
C ASN A 445 0.52 20.29 -22.87
N GLY A 446 0.47 21.60 -22.62
CA GLY A 446 0.92 22.61 -23.59
C GLY A 446 2.42 22.54 -23.87
N ILE A 447 3.25 22.22 -22.88
CA ILE A 447 4.70 21.99 -23.06
C ILE A 447 4.93 20.71 -23.88
N ILE A 448 4.25 19.62 -23.55
CA ILE A 448 4.41 18.32 -24.22
C ILE A 448 3.99 18.42 -25.70
N ASN A 449 2.82 19.01 -25.97
CA ASN A 449 2.27 19.10 -27.33
C ASN A 449 3.06 20.04 -28.26
N ARG A 450 3.83 21.00 -27.73
CA ARG A 450 4.70 21.87 -28.57
C ARG A 450 5.98 21.18 -29.02
N HIS A 451 6.32 20.05 -28.43
CA HIS A 451 7.53 19.29 -28.72
C HIS A 451 7.25 17.92 -29.39
N GLN A 452 5.98 17.57 -29.58
CA GLN A 452 5.51 16.49 -30.46
C GLN A 452 5.21 17.06 -31.85
#